data_2cae73720a4b0d986e43cc55fc11a234
#
_entry.id   2cae73720a4b0d986e43cc55fc11a234
#
_cell.length_a   1.000
_cell.length_b   1.000
_cell.length_c   1.000
_cell.angle_alpha   90.00
_cell.angle_beta   90.00
_cell.angle_gamma   90.00
#
_symmetry.space_group_name_H-M   'P 1'
#
loop_
_entity.id
_entity.type
_entity.pdbx_description
1 polymer ?
#
loop_
_entity_poly.entity_id
_entity_poly.type
_entity_poly.pdbx_seq_one_letter_code
_entity_poly.pdbx_strand_id
1 'polypeptide(L)' 'MGTDELDQFELLEQRVEALISLVNSLKEENAALERRVQEGGEEFRSLKKETEGLMAGREAVRERIARLLRKIEGCA' A
#
# COMPACT_ATOMS: atom_id res chain seq x y z
N MET A 1 39.66 -23.08 34.33
CA MET A 1 39.11 -23.50 33.06
C MET A 1 37.59 -23.42 33.00
N GLY A 2 36.87 -23.66 34.08
CA GLY A 2 35.43 -23.49 34.11
C GLY A 2 34.91 -22.09 33.84
N THR A 3 35.70 -21.06 34.11
CA THR A 3 35.38 -19.65 33.87
C THR A 3 35.33 -19.31 32.39
N ASP A 4 36.24 -19.81 31.57
CA ASP A 4 36.30 -19.53 30.13
C ASP A 4 35.13 -20.19 29.38
N GLU A 5 34.75 -21.39 29.77
CA GLU A 5 33.63 -22.10 29.21
C GLU A 5 32.29 -21.40 29.56
N LEU A 6 32.19 -20.93 30.80
CA LEU A 6 31.01 -20.20 31.28
C LEU A 6 30.87 -18.87 30.54
N ASP A 7 31.98 -18.14 30.35
CA ASP A 7 32.01 -16.88 29.62
C ASP A 7 31.61 -17.08 28.15
N GLN A 8 32.07 -18.15 27.53
CA GLN A 8 31.69 -18.51 26.15
C GLN A 8 30.22 -18.87 26.06
N PHE A 9 29.69 -19.57 27.05
CA PHE A 9 28.28 -19.92 27.12
C PHE A 9 27.43 -18.68 27.30
N GLU A 10 27.82 -17.77 28.18
CA GLU A 10 27.09 -16.49 28.37
C GLU A 10 27.10 -15.64 27.11
N LEU A 11 28.24 -15.59 26.41
CA LEU A 11 28.34 -14.88 25.14
C LEU A 11 27.41 -15.48 24.09
N LEU A 12 27.34 -16.81 24.03
CA LEU A 12 26.43 -17.50 23.13
C LEU A 12 24.97 -17.17 23.45
N GLU A 13 24.59 -17.18 24.72
CA GLU A 13 23.24 -16.79 25.19
C GLU A 13 22.90 -15.37 24.75
N GLN A 14 23.80 -14.44 24.94
CA GLN A 14 23.63 -13.04 24.54
C GLN A 14 23.41 -12.92 23.04
N ARG A 15 24.17 -13.65 22.25
CA ARG A 15 24.03 -13.66 20.78
C ARG A 15 22.71 -14.27 20.34
N VAL A 16 22.29 -15.34 20.97
CA VAL A 16 20.99 -15.97 20.69
C VAL A 16 19.85 -15.01 21.02
N GLU A 17 19.91 -14.36 22.19
CA GLU A 17 18.92 -13.36 22.59
C GLU A 17 18.86 -12.17 21.63
N ALA A 18 20.03 -11.72 21.17
CA ALA A 18 20.13 -10.64 20.19
C ALA A 18 19.49 -11.04 18.84
N LEU A 19 19.71 -12.28 18.41
CA LEU A 19 19.11 -12.82 17.20
C LEU A 19 17.59 -12.95 17.34
N ILE A 20 17.10 -13.39 18.48
CA ILE A 20 15.65 -13.48 18.75
C ILE A 20 15.02 -12.08 18.70
N SER A 21 15.64 -11.11 19.32
CA SER A 21 15.18 -9.71 19.26
C SER A 21 15.14 -9.20 17.83
N LEU A 22 16.19 -9.47 17.05
CA LEU A 22 16.24 -9.06 15.64
C LEU A 22 15.16 -9.73 14.82
N VAL A 23 14.94 -11.02 15.00
CA VAL A 23 13.85 -11.75 14.31
C VAL A 23 12.49 -11.17 14.65
N ASN A 24 12.25 -10.86 15.93
CA ASN A 24 10.99 -10.25 16.35
C ASN A 24 10.79 -8.87 15.75
N SER A 25 11.84 -8.05 15.72
CA SER A 25 11.81 -6.72 15.08
C SER A 25 11.52 -6.83 13.59
N LEU A 26 12.15 -7.78 12.91
CA LEU A 26 11.92 -8.02 11.47
C LEU A 26 10.49 -8.48 11.20
N LYS A 27 9.93 -9.33 12.05
CA LYS A 27 8.54 -9.77 11.95
C LYS A 27 7.57 -8.59 12.09
N GLU A 28 7.83 -7.70 13.05
CA GLU A 28 7.01 -6.50 13.26
C GLU A 28 7.11 -5.56 12.07
N GLU A 29 8.32 -5.34 11.55
CA GLU A 29 8.53 -4.51 10.35
C GLU A 29 7.84 -5.09 9.15
N ASN A 30 7.93 -6.41 8.94
CA ASN A 30 7.26 -7.08 7.84
C ASN A 30 5.74 -6.93 7.93
N ALA A 31 5.17 -7.11 9.12
CA ALA A 31 3.74 -6.93 9.33
C ALA A 31 3.30 -5.48 9.06
N ALA A 32 4.11 -4.50 9.47
CA ALA A 32 3.85 -3.10 9.23
C ALA A 32 3.93 -2.76 7.73
N LEU A 33 4.93 -3.31 7.03
CA LEU A 33 5.10 -3.12 5.60
C LEU A 33 3.95 -3.76 4.81
N GLU A 34 3.52 -4.95 5.17
CA GLU A 34 2.37 -5.61 4.56
C GLU A 34 1.10 -4.78 4.69
N ARG A 35 0.87 -4.21 5.87
CA ARG A 35 -0.25 -3.29 6.10
C ARG A 35 -0.16 -2.06 5.22
N ARG A 36 1.01 -1.45 5.12
CA ARG A 36 1.22 -0.27 4.28
C ARG A 36 0.98 -0.55 2.81
N VAL A 37 1.44 -1.71 2.33
CA VAL A 37 1.21 -2.15 0.95
C VAL A 37 -0.27 -2.36 0.70
N GLN A 38 -0.97 -2.99 1.63
CA GLN A 38 -2.40 -3.24 1.52
C GLN A 38 -3.22 -1.95 1.53
N GLU A 39 -2.92 -1.02 2.44
CA GLU A 39 -3.56 0.29 2.52
C GLU A 39 -3.29 1.12 1.27
N GLY A 40 -2.05 1.13 0.79
CA GLY A 40 -1.67 1.81 -0.44
C GLY A 40 -2.39 1.24 -1.66
N GLY A 41 -2.57 -0.08 -1.71
CA GLY A 41 -3.33 -0.75 -2.76
C GLY A 41 -4.81 -0.39 -2.74
N GLU A 42 -5.40 -0.27 -1.57
CA GLU A 42 -6.79 0.15 -1.40
C GLU A 42 -7.00 1.60 -1.82
N GLU A 43 -6.10 2.49 -1.40
CA GLU A 43 -6.11 3.90 -1.80
C GLU A 43 -5.98 4.04 -3.32
N PHE A 44 -5.07 3.30 -3.92
CA PHE A 44 -4.87 3.31 -5.37
C PHE A 44 -6.14 2.88 -6.10
N ARG A 45 -6.78 1.81 -5.66
CA ARG A 45 -8.03 1.32 -6.25
C ARG A 45 -9.16 2.33 -6.10
N SER A 46 -9.25 2.97 -4.94
CA SER A 46 -10.24 4.01 -4.67
C SER A 46 -10.04 5.21 -5.60
N LEU A 47 -8.82 5.70 -5.73
CA LEU A 47 -8.47 6.80 -6.63
C LEU A 47 -8.73 6.47 -8.09
N LYS A 48 -8.40 5.26 -8.50
CA LYS A 48 -8.65 4.77 -9.86
C LYS A 48 -10.13 4.76 -10.17
N LYS A 49 -10.95 4.27 -9.24
CA LYS A 49 -12.40 4.22 -9.38
C LYS A 49 -13.01 5.62 -9.47
N GLU A 50 -12.53 6.54 -8.64
CA GLU A 50 -12.94 7.94 -8.64
C GLU A 50 -12.56 8.63 -9.95
N THR A 51 -11.36 8.42 -10.44
CA THR A 51 -10.88 8.96 -11.71
C THR A 51 -11.70 8.42 -12.88
N GLU A 52 -11.97 7.13 -12.91
CA GLU A 52 -12.83 6.50 -13.93
C GLU A 52 -14.24 7.08 -13.91
N GLY A 53 -14.79 7.31 -12.73
CA GLY A 53 -16.10 7.94 -12.55
C GLY A 53 -16.13 9.36 -13.08
N LEU A 54 -15.10 10.15 -12.80
CA LEU A 54 -14.98 11.53 -13.30
C LEU A 54 -14.84 11.57 -14.82
N MET A 55 -14.05 10.67 -15.39
CA MET A 55 -13.87 10.57 -16.84
C MET A 55 -15.17 10.16 -17.53
N ALA A 56 -15.90 9.20 -16.98
CA ALA A 56 -17.17 8.76 -17.50
C ALA A 56 -18.21 9.89 -17.45
N GLY A 57 -18.26 10.63 -16.33
CA GLY A 57 -19.14 11.80 -16.18
C GLY A 57 -18.84 12.89 -17.18
N ARG A 58 -17.57 13.14 -17.41
CA ARG A 58 -17.08 14.12 -18.37
C ARG A 58 -17.50 13.77 -19.81
N GLU A 59 -17.36 12.49 -20.16
CA GLU A 59 -17.77 11.99 -21.47
C GLU A 59 -19.29 12.07 -21.68
N ALA A 60 -20.06 11.75 -20.65
CA ALA A 60 -21.53 11.89 -20.69
C ALA A 60 -21.98 13.33 -20.93
N VAL A 61 -21.33 14.30 -20.27
CA VAL A 61 -21.60 15.73 -20.47
C VAL A 61 -21.23 16.15 -21.90
N ARG A 62 -20.08 15.70 -22.39
CA ARG A 62 -19.63 15.98 -23.75
C ARG A 62 -20.63 15.48 -24.80
N GLU A 63 -21.12 14.27 -24.65
CA GLU A 63 -22.15 13.69 -25.52
C GLU A 63 -23.46 14.48 -25.48
N ARG A 64 -23.84 14.91 -24.29
CA ARG A 64 -25.04 15.73 -24.10
C ARG A 64 -24.95 17.06 -24.82
N ILE A 65 -23.81 17.72 -24.70
CA ILE A 65 -23.54 18.99 -25.41
C ILE A 65 -23.60 18.78 -26.92
N ALA A 66 -22.97 17.70 -27.41
CA ALA A 66 -22.97 17.37 -28.83
C ALA A 66 -24.39 17.15 -29.36
N ARG A 67 -25.24 16.47 -28.59
CA ARG A 67 -26.64 16.27 -28.96
C ARG A 67 -27.44 17.56 -28.98
N LEU A 68 -27.24 18.44 -28.02
CA LEU A 68 -27.90 19.74 -27.97
C LEU A 68 -27.50 20.62 -29.16
N LEU A 69 -26.24 20.64 -29.52
CA LEU A 69 -25.73 21.38 -30.67
C LEU A 69 -26.35 20.86 -31.97
N ARG A 70 -26.48 19.55 -32.12
CA ARG A 70 -27.13 18.96 -33.29
C ARG A 70 -28.60 19.35 -33.39
N LYS A 71 -29.31 19.41 -32.27
CA LYS A 71 -30.72 19.86 -32.23
C LYS A 71 -30.84 21.32 -32.64
N ILE A 72 -29.96 22.19 -32.20
CA ILE A 72 -29.94 23.61 -32.57
C ILE A 72 -29.67 23.76 -34.07
N GLU A 73 -28.68 23.05 -34.58
CA GLU A 73 -28.34 23.06 -36.01
C GLU A 73 -29.52 22.55 -36.87
N GLY A 74 -30.20 21.54 -36.40
CA GLY A 74 -31.38 21.01 -37.08
C GLY A 74 -32.59 21.95 -37.09
N CYS A 75 -32.67 22.87 -36.11
CA CYS A 75 -33.73 23.89 -36.07
C CYS A 75 -33.46 25.10 -36.95
N ALA A 76 -32.16 25.32 -37.23
CA ALA A 76 -31.77 26.41 -38.09
C ALA A 76 -31.80 26.02 -39.58
#